data_56de0673bb24803999c2961d94e1b5ed
#
_entry.id   56de0673bb24803999c2961d94e1b5ed
#
_cell.length_a   1.000
_cell.length_b   1.000
_cell.length_c   1.000
_cell.angle_alpha   90.00
_cell.angle_beta   90.00
_cell.angle_gamma   90.00
#
_symmetry.space_group_name_H-M   'P 1'
#
loop_
_entity.id
_entity.type
_entity.pdbx_description
1 polymer ?
#
loop_
_entity_poly.entity_id
_entity_poly.type
_entity_poly.pdbx_seq_one_letter_code
_entity_poly.pdbx_strand_id
1 'polypeptide(L)'
;VDNEIKALADKERLPVSLVQLDVIDETSVKNAIQSIMTETGKIDVLVNNAGYGLSGALEELTIDEIKTQFETNFYGLIRTTQAVLPIMRKQKSGVVVNISSGAGRFGYPSGSAYVSTKFAVEGLSESISYELEQFGIKVVLIEPGFVKTGFDRATISSKKSQDPHSPYLQMMKKIDAASSKMVQNGCSPELVASAVLEAVTSNSPNLRYLVGKDVEGWVKSKKSMSDAEFHQMMAKGLS
;
A
#
# COMPACT_ATOMS: atom_id res chain seq x y z
N VAL A 1 -3.36 18.72 -4.59
CA VAL A 1 -3.65 17.87 -3.41
C VAL A 1 -3.48 18.67 -2.13
N ASP A 2 -2.32 19.28 -1.88
CA ASP A 2 -2.05 20.01 -0.63
C ASP A 2 -3.03 21.17 -0.40
N ASN A 3 -3.34 21.94 -1.45
CA ASN A 3 -4.32 23.03 -1.37
C ASN A 3 -5.74 22.54 -1.11
N GLU A 4 -6.12 21.37 -1.64
CA GLU A 4 -7.45 20.77 -1.42
C GLU A 4 -7.60 20.26 0.01
N ILE A 5 -6.57 19.58 0.55
CA ILE A 5 -6.54 19.10 1.93
C ILE A 5 -6.62 20.29 2.89
N LYS A 6 -5.81 21.32 2.65
CA LYS A 6 -5.82 22.54 3.47
C LYS A 6 -7.17 23.25 3.44
N ALA A 7 -7.75 23.42 2.26
CA ALA A 7 -9.05 24.07 2.10
C ALA A 7 -10.17 23.28 2.82
N LEU A 8 -10.13 21.94 2.76
CA LEU A 8 -11.08 21.10 3.49
C LEU A 8 -10.87 21.19 5.00
N ALA A 9 -9.63 21.13 5.47
CA ALA A 9 -9.31 21.26 6.88
C ALA A 9 -9.76 22.59 7.45
N ASP A 10 -9.51 23.69 6.74
CA ASP A 10 -9.94 25.04 7.13
C ASP A 10 -11.48 25.15 7.18
N LYS A 11 -12.17 24.62 6.17
CA LYS A 11 -13.63 24.61 6.07
C LYS A 11 -14.27 23.84 7.23
N GLU A 12 -13.75 22.66 7.51
CA GLU A 12 -14.30 21.76 8.53
C GLU A 12 -13.68 22.02 9.93
N ARG A 13 -12.76 23.00 10.05
CA ARG A 13 -12.02 23.34 11.28
C ARG A 13 -11.28 22.15 11.88
N LEU A 14 -10.65 21.33 11.02
CA LEU A 14 -9.88 20.18 11.45
C LEU A 14 -8.44 20.60 11.79
N PRO A 15 -7.83 20.05 12.85
CA PRO A 15 -6.45 20.33 13.24
C PRO A 15 -5.49 19.53 12.35
N VAL A 16 -5.31 19.97 11.09
CA VAL A 16 -4.43 19.30 10.10
C VAL A 16 -3.24 20.19 9.81
N SER A 17 -2.04 19.66 10.04
CA SER A 17 -0.77 20.25 9.63
C SER A 17 -0.18 19.51 8.43
N LEU A 18 0.38 20.25 7.47
CA LEU A 18 1.05 19.69 6.31
C LEU A 18 2.57 19.72 6.50
N VAL A 19 3.21 18.57 6.43
CA VAL A 19 4.65 18.42 6.54
C VAL A 19 5.19 17.74 5.27
N GLN A 20 6.21 18.35 4.65
CA GLN A 20 6.86 17.75 3.49
C GLN A 20 7.64 16.50 3.92
N LEU A 21 7.39 15.39 3.24
CA LEU A 21 8.03 14.09 3.51
C LEU A 21 8.30 13.36 2.19
N ASP A 22 9.55 13.04 1.94
CA ASP A 22 9.98 12.08 0.93
C ASP A 22 10.46 10.81 1.63
N VAL A 23 9.73 9.70 1.45
CA VAL A 23 10.01 8.45 2.14
C VAL A 23 11.29 7.75 1.66
N ILE A 24 11.83 8.14 0.49
CA ILE A 24 13.10 7.60 -0.01
C ILE A 24 14.32 8.35 0.52
N ASP A 25 14.13 9.54 1.11
CA ASP A 25 15.19 10.34 1.71
C ASP A 25 15.17 10.25 3.24
N GLU A 26 16.21 9.65 3.81
CA GLU A 26 16.36 9.50 5.26
C GLU A 26 16.36 10.84 6.02
N THR A 27 16.96 11.87 5.42
CA THR A 27 17.02 13.22 6.01
C THR A 27 15.63 13.85 6.02
N SER A 28 14.87 13.72 4.93
CA SER A 28 13.47 14.16 4.84
C SER A 28 12.60 13.49 5.91
N VAL A 29 12.73 12.17 6.06
CA VAL A 29 12.00 11.43 7.10
C VAL A 29 12.33 11.94 8.50
N LYS A 30 13.62 12.07 8.85
CA LYS A 30 14.05 12.58 10.15
C LYS A 30 13.53 13.96 10.45
N ASN A 31 13.62 14.87 9.47
CA ASN A 31 13.17 16.25 9.62
C ASN A 31 11.65 16.33 9.82
N ALA A 32 10.88 15.56 9.06
CA ALA A 32 9.43 15.50 9.20
C ALA A 32 9.01 14.99 10.58
N ILE A 33 9.59 13.89 11.06
CA ILE A 33 9.31 13.34 12.39
C ILE A 33 9.72 14.33 13.49
N GLN A 34 10.86 15.00 13.36
CA GLN A 34 11.29 16.02 14.32
C GLN A 34 10.33 17.21 14.36
N SER A 35 9.84 17.68 13.22
CA SER A 35 8.83 18.76 13.13
C SER A 35 7.54 18.37 13.84
N ILE A 36 7.02 17.16 13.56
CA ILE A 36 5.83 16.63 14.22
C ILE A 36 6.03 16.56 15.75
N MET A 37 7.15 16.02 16.18
CA MET A 37 7.45 15.90 17.62
C MET A 37 7.61 17.26 18.32
N THR A 38 8.10 18.27 17.62
CA THR A 38 8.22 19.64 18.17
C THR A 38 6.83 20.26 18.36
N GLU A 39 5.89 19.98 17.44
CA GLU A 39 4.52 20.51 17.48
C GLU A 39 3.64 19.75 18.48
N THR A 40 3.71 18.41 18.49
CA THR A 40 2.73 17.56 19.19
C THR A 40 3.27 16.87 20.45
N GLY A 41 4.58 16.69 20.53
CA GLY A 41 5.25 15.95 21.61
C GLY A 41 5.03 14.43 21.59
N LYS A 42 4.22 13.90 20.66
CA LYS A 42 3.91 12.47 20.58
C LYS A 42 3.49 12.06 19.16
N ILE A 43 3.53 10.75 18.89
CA ILE A 43 2.96 10.15 17.69
C ILE A 43 2.17 8.91 18.12
N ASP A 44 0.86 8.96 18.02
CA ASP A 44 -0.03 7.86 18.43
C ASP A 44 -0.24 6.86 17.29
N VAL A 45 -0.27 7.35 16.04
CA VAL A 45 -0.54 6.53 14.84
C VAL A 45 0.43 6.92 13.72
N LEU A 46 1.00 5.92 13.06
CA LEU A 46 1.71 6.06 11.79
C LEU A 46 0.91 5.32 10.71
N VAL A 47 0.55 6.00 9.64
CA VAL A 47 -0.05 5.38 8.46
C VAL A 47 0.94 5.44 7.30
N ASN A 48 1.54 4.31 6.98
CA ASN A 48 2.43 4.15 5.82
C ASN A 48 1.59 3.91 4.57
N ASN A 49 1.28 4.99 3.85
CA ASN A 49 0.44 4.97 2.65
C ASN A 49 1.22 5.30 1.36
N ALA A 50 2.40 5.89 1.46
CA ALA A 50 3.19 6.24 0.28
C ALA A 50 3.53 5.01 -0.56
N GLY A 51 3.26 5.10 -1.87
CA GLY A 51 3.51 4.01 -2.79
C GLY A 51 2.86 4.21 -4.16
N TYR A 52 3.33 3.45 -5.13
CA TYR A 52 2.82 3.44 -6.49
C TYR A 52 2.89 2.03 -7.09
N GLY A 53 2.25 1.82 -8.24
CA GLY A 53 2.32 0.56 -8.99
C GLY A 53 3.34 0.63 -10.12
N LEU A 54 4.03 -0.47 -10.39
CA LEU A 54 4.81 -0.69 -11.61
C LEU A 54 4.21 -1.88 -12.35
N SER A 55 3.79 -1.66 -13.59
CA SER A 55 3.18 -2.64 -14.46
C SER A 55 4.08 -2.97 -15.64
N GLY A 56 4.25 -4.26 -15.92
CA GLY A 56 5.03 -4.75 -17.04
C GLY A 56 5.31 -6.24 -16.93
N ALA A 57 5.57 -6.90 -18.07
CA ALA A 57 6.07 -8.26 -18.06
C ALA A 57 7.48 -8.28 -17.44
N LEU A 58 7.79 -9.27 -16.61
CA LEU A 58 9.07 -9.33 -15.90
C LEU A 58 10.29 -9.20 -16.83
N GLU A 59 10.24 -9.80 -18.00
CA GLU A 59 11.31 -9.73 -19.01
C GLU A 59 11.55 -8.30 -19.52
N GLU A 60 10.56 -7.44 -19.43
CA GLU A 60 10.60 -6.06 -19.91
C GLU A 60 10.84 -5.02 -18.80
N LEU A 61 10.86 -5.47 -17.55
CA LEU A 61 11.22 -4.63 -16.42
C LEU A 61 12.74 -4.58 -16.24
N THR A 62 13.28 -3.40 -16.09
CA THR A 62 14.68 -3.25 -15.68
C THR A 62 14.82 -3.47 -14.16
N ILE A 63 16.00 -3.91 -13.75
CA ILE A 63 16.33 -4.05 -12.33
C ILE A 63 16.21 -2.71 -11.59
N ASP A 64 16.54 -1.61 -12.25
CA ASP A 64 16.46 -0.27 -11.64
C ASP A 64 15.00 0.20 -11.45
N GLU A 65 14.08 -0.12 -12.37
CA GLU A 65 12.65 0.12 -12.18
C GLU A 65 12.11 -0.69 -10.98
N ILE A 66 12.49 -1.96 -10.87
CA ILE A 66 12.11 -2.81 -9.73
C ILE A 66 12.67 -2.26 -8.43
N LYS A 67 13.97 -1.90 -8.37
CA LYS A 67 14.60 -1.31 -7.19
C LYS A 67 13.92 0.00 -6.77
N THR A 68 13.60 0.88 -7.72
CA THR A 68 12.91 2.15 -7.45
C THR A 68 11.54 1.93 -6.82
N GLN A 69 10.80 0.91 -7.28
CA GLN A 69 9.53 0.56 -6.67
C GLN A 69 9.70 0.01 -5.26
N PHE A 70 10.68 -0.87 -5.02
CA PHE A 70 11.01 -1.34 -3.68
C PHE A 70 11.46 -0.22 -2.77
N GLU A 71 12.21 0.75 -3.30
CA GLU A 71 12.70 1.89 -2.55
C GLU A 71 11.56 2.71 -1.94
N THR A 72 10.51 2.97 -2.72
CA THR A 72 9.34 3.69 -2.23
C THR A 72 8.42 2.80 -1.40
N ASN A 73 7.97 1.66 -1.97
CA ASN A 73 6.87 0.89 -1.39
C ASN A 73 7.28 0.07 -0.17
N PHE A 74 8.56 -0.27 -0.03
CA PHE A 74 9.06 -1.14 1.02
C PHE A 74 10.10 -0.46 1.90
N TYR A 75 11.21 0.02 1.35
CA TYR A 75 12.25 0.67 2.15
C TYR A 75 11.79 2.01 2.72
N GLY A 76 10.97 2.78 2.00
CA GLY A 76 10.35 4.00 2.51
C GLY A 76 9.47 3.74 3.73
N LEU A 77 8.64 2.70 3.67
CA LEU A 77 7.82 2.24 4.81
C LEU A 77 8.70 1.83 6.01
N ILE A 78 9.81 1.14 5.77
CA ILE A 78 10.74 0.77 6.84
C ILE A 78 11.36 2.02 7.48
N ARG A 79 11.83 3.00 6.69
CA ARG A 79 12.43 4.25 7.20
C ARG A 79 11.49 5.02 8.11
N THR A 80 10.26 5.23 7.67
CA THR A 80 9.24 5.94 8.47
C THR A 80 8.92 5.17 9.74
N THR A 81 8.76 3.86 9.66
CA THR A 81 8.51 2.99 10.81
C THR A 81 9.66 3.05 11.80
N GLN A 82 10.91 2.86 11.36
CA GLN A 82 12.09 2.92 12.23
C GLN A 82 12.26 4.29 12.90
N ALA A 83 11.91 5.39 12.22
CA ALA A 83 11.99 6.73 12.79
C ALA A 83 10.93 6.96 13.90
N VAL A 84 9.77 6.34 13.81
CA VAL A 84 8.66 6.50 14.77
C VAL A 84 8.72 5.51 15.94
N LEU A 85 9.23 4.30 15.73
CA LEU A 85 9.23 3.24 16.74
C LEU A 85 9.90 3.64 18.08
N PRO A 86 11.04 4.35 18.14
CA PRO A 86 11.62 4.79 19.41
C PRO A 86 10.70 5.69 20.23
N ILE A 87 9.88 6.50 19.53
CA ILE A 87 8.90 7.41 20.14
C ILE A 87 7.77 6.59 20.74
N MET A 88 7.11 5.73 19.95
CA MET A 88 6.02 4.87 20.39
C MET A 88 6.45 3.92 21.52
N ARG A 89 7.68 3.38 21.45
CA ARG A 89 8.25 2.53 22.51
C ARG A 89 8.39 3.30 23.82
N LYS A 90 8.84 4.56 23.79
CA LYS A 90 8.91 5.42 24.99
C LYS A 90 7.54 5.73 25.54
N GLN A 91 6.54 5.92 24.66
CA GLN A 91 5.14 6.12 25.02
C GLN A 91 4.49 4.86 25.60
N LYS A 92 5.02 3.67 25.33
CA LYS A 92 4.45 2.35 25.60
C LYS A 92 3.08 2.15 24.93
N SER A 93 2.86 2.81 23.82
CA SER A 93 1.64 2.76 23.02
C SER A 93 1.90 3.28 21.62
N GLY A 94 1.13 2.78 20.66
CA GLY A 94 1.13 3.26 19.28
C GLY A 94 0.45 2.27 18.35
N VAL A 95 0.08 2.76 17.16
CA VAL A 95 -0.46 1.92 16.08
C VAL A 95 0.29 2.24 14.79
N VAL A 96 0.90 1.22 14.20
CA VAL A 96 1.51 1.30 12.86
C VAL A 96 0.54 0.65 11.88
N VAL A 97 0.02 1.43 10.95
CA VAL A 97 -0.87 0.98 9.88
C VAL A 97 -0.10 0.97 8.57
N ASN A 98 0.06 -0.19 7.97
CA ASN A 98 0.71 -0.36 6.68
C ASN A 98 -0.35 -0.60 5.59
N ILE A 99 -0.42 0.29 4.60
CA ILE A 99 -1.30 0.08 3.46
C ILE A 99 -0.65 -0.93 2.52
N SER A 100 -1.14 -2.17 2.63
CA SER A 100 -0.80 -3.28 1.75
C SER A 100 -1.70 -3.27 0.50
N SER A 101 -2.17 -4.41 0.08
CA SER A 101 -3.09 -4.63 -1.04
C SER A 101 -3.52 -6.09 -1.07
N GLY A 102 -4.58 -6.41 -1.79
CA GLY A 102 -4.82 -7.78 -2.25
C GLY A 102 -3.63 -8.39 -3.00
N ALA A 103 -2.81 -7.55 -3.64
CA ALA A 103 -1.53 -7.92 -4.26
C ALA A 103 -0.50 -8.50 -3.27
N GLY A 104 -0.67 -8.31 -1.98
CA GLY A 104 0.15 -8.97 -0.94
C GLY A 104 -0.32 -10.39 -0.60
N ARG A 105 -1.43 -10.86 -1.19
CA ARG A 105 -2.04 -12.15 -0.89
C ARG A 105 -2.02 -13.13 -2.07
N PHE A 106 -1.90 -12.62 -3.28
CA PHE A 106 -1.81 -13.42 -4.52
C PHE A 106 -1.12 -12.64 -5.63
N GLY A 107 -0.52 -13.38 -6.58
CA GLY A 107 0.09 -12.81 -7.78
C GLY A 107 -0.89 -12.70 -8.94
N TYR A 108 -0.63 -11.76 -9.84
CA TYR A 108 -1.36 -11.58 -11.09
C TYR A 108 -0.40 -11.14 -12.21
N PRO A 109 -0.75 -11.34 -13.49
CA PRO A 109 0.10 -10.96 -14.61
C PRO A 109 0.39 -9.46 -14.65
N SER A 110 1.55 -9.08 -15.15
CA SER A 110 2.11 -7.72 -15.21
C SER A 110 2.41 -7.04 -13.86
N GLY A 111 2.04 -7.67 -12.74
CA GLY A 111 2.22 -7.11 -11.41
C GLY A 111 3.44 -7.60 -10.66
N SER A 112 4.36 -8.35 -11.27
CA SER A 112 5.44 -9.07 -10.56
C SER A 112 6.24 -8.19 -9.59
N ALA A 113 6.65 -7.00 -10.01
CA ALA A 113 7.39 -6.07 -9.16
C ALA A 113 6.52 -5.53 -8.01
N TYR A 114 5.32 -5.03 -8.31
CA TYR A 114 4.39 -4.49 -7.32
C TYR A 114 3.94 -5.56 -6.31
N VAL A 115 3.52 -6.72 -6.80
CA VAL A 115 3.17 -7.89 -5.98
C VAL A 115 4.29 -8.23 -5.00
N SER A 116 5.53 -8.29 -5.49
CA SER A 116 6.69 -8.59 -4.64
C SER A 116 6.87 -7.58 -3.51
N THR A 117 6.66 -6.26 -3.77
CA THR A 117 6.72 -5.26 -2.69
C THR A 117 5.62 -5.46 -1.65
N LYS A 118 4.40 -5.81 -2.08
CA LYS A 118 3.27 -5.99 -1.16
C LYS A 118 3.40 -7.28 -0.35
N PHE A 119 3.90 -8.38 -0.93
CA PHE A 119 4.28 -9.57 -0.16
C PHE A 119 5.38 -9.27 0.86
N ALA A 120 6.37 -8.44 0.51
CA ALA A 120 7.40 -8.02 1.44
C ALA A 120 6.82 -7.21 2.61
N VAL A 121 5.87 -6.29 2.34
CA VAL A 121 5.16 -5.53 3.39
C VAL A 121 4.35 -6.45 4.29
N GLU A 122 3.66 -7.47 3.76
CA GLU A 122 2.92 -8.45 4.55
C GLU A 122 3.84 -9.21 5.52
N GLY A 123 4.93 -9.80 5.00
CA GLY A 123 5.87 -10.55 5.83
C GLY A 123 6.57 -9.69 6.89
N LEU A 124 6.99 -8.48 6.51
CA LEU A 124 7.56 -7.51 7.46
C LEU A 124 6.58 -7.19 8.58
N SER A 125 5.34 -6.81 8.21
CA SER A 125 4.32 -6.36 9.17
C SER A 125 3.95 -7.46 10.16
N GLU A 126 3.81 -8.69 9.68
CA GLU A 126 3.56 -9.84 10.54
C GLU A 126 4.73 -10.07 11.51
N SER A 127 5.97 -10.04 11.04
CA SER A 127 7.16 -10.24 11.88
C SER A 127 7.27 -9.17 12.96
N ILE A 128 7.18 -7.87 12.58
CA ILE A 128 7.31 -6.79 13.57
C ILE A 128 6.11 -6.69 14.53
N SER A 129 4.95 -7.27 14.20
CA SER A 129 3.82 -7.31 15.13
C SER A 129 4.19 -8.07 16.41
N TYR A 130 4.89 -9.20 16.30
CA TYR A 130 5.39 -9.97 17.44
C TYR A 130 6.47 -9.21 18.22
N GLU A 131 7.37 -8.50 17.53
CA GLU A 131 8.45 -7.74 18.16
C GLU A 131 7.92 -6.57 19.00
N LEU A 132 6.86 -5.92 18.53
CA LEU A 132 6.35 -4.67 19.09
C LEU A 132 5.27 -4.85 20.15
N GLU A 133 4.64 -6.03 20.24
CA GLU A 133 3.59 -6.34 21.21
C GLU A 133 4.04 -6.07 22.66
N GLN A 134 5.27 -6.43 23.01
CA GLN A 134 5.84 -6.21 24.33
C GLN A 134 5.92 -4.73 24.73
N PHE A 135 5.85 -3.81 23.77
CA PHE A 135 5.87 -2.36 23.99
C PHE A 135 4.47 -1.72 23.92
N GLY A 136 3.43 -2.52 23.77
CA GLY A 136 2.05 -2.02 23.58
C GLY A 136 1.83 -1.34 22.24
N ILE A 137 2.68 -1.59 21.23
CA ILE A 137 2.56 -1.06 19.88
C ILE A 137 1.87 -2.10 19.00
N LYS A 138 0.80 -1.70 18.33
CA LYS A 138 0.02 -2.55 17.42
C LYS A 138 0.46 -2.33 15.98
N VAL A 139 0.41 -3.39 15.20
CA VAL A 139 0.68 -3.34 13.75
C VAL A 139 -0.57 -3.82 13.02
N VAL A 140 -0.97 -3.08 12.00
CA VAL A 140 -2.17 -3.35 11.21
C VAL A 140 -1.84 -3.26 9.73
N LEU A 141 -2.37 -4.19 8.95
CA LEU A 141 -2.34 -4.23 7.50
C LEU A 141 -3.73 -3.90 6.96
N ILE A 142 -3.81 -2.89 6.12
CA ILE A 142 -5.01 -2.63 5.33
C ILE A 142 -4.75 -3.17 3.93
N GLU A 143 -5.61 -4.06 3.46
CA GLU A 143 -5.46 -4.82 2.22
C GLU A 143 -6.58 -4.44 1.22
N PRO A 144 -6.49 -3.26 0.54
CA PRO A 144 -7.51 -2.85 -0.42
C PRO A 144 -7.47 -3.71 -1.69
N GLY A 145 -8.65 -3.87 -2.31
CA GLY A 145 -8.79 -4.25 -3.71
C GLY A 145 -8.60 -3.04 -4.62
N PHE A 146 -9.36 -2.96 -5.71
CA PHE A 146 -9.40 -1.77 -6.55
C PHE A 146 -10.15 -0.63 -5.85
N VAL A 147 -9.55 0.56 -5.83
CA VAL A 147 -10.10 1.75 -5.17
C VAL A 147 -10.21 2.88 -6.19
N LYS A 148 -11.32 3.61 -6.19
CA LYS A 148 -11.57 4.76 -7.07
C LYS A 148 -10.74 5.98 -6.64
N THR A 149 -9.42 5.92 -6.89
CA THR A 149 -8.46 6.98 -6.55
C THR A 149 -7.60 7.32 -7.75
N GLY A 150 -6.66 8.25 -7.57
CA GLY A 150 -5.61 8.51 -8.57
C GLY A 150 -4.46 7.50 -8.58
N PHE A 151 -4.57 6.37 -7.88
CA PHE A 151 -3.50 5.35 -7.83
C PHE A 151 -3.25 4.71 -9.20
N ASP A 152 -4.28 4.55 -10.02
CA ASP A 152 -4.17 4.11 -11.40
C ASP A 152 -3.29 5.04 -12.23
N ARG A 153 -3.42 6.36 -12.03
CA ARG A 153 -2.57 7.37 -12.67
C ARG A 153 -1.14 7.38 -12.10
N ALA A 154 -0.97 6.98 -10.86
CA ALA A 154 0.35 6.81 -10.23
C ALA A 154 1.02 5.48 -10.64
N THR A 155 0.27 4.56 -11.28
CA THR A 155 0.84 3.32 -11.80
C THR A 155 1.66 3.63 -13.06
N ILE A 156 2.93 3.24 -13.03
CA ILE A 156 3.89 3.45 -14.11
C ILE A 156 3.96 2.16 -14.93
N SER A 157 3.79 2.26 -16.24
CA SER A 157 4.10 1.16 -17.15
C SER A 157 5.59 1.12 -17.45
N SER A 158 6.19 -0.06 -17.53
CA SER A 158 7.60 -0.19 -17.91
C SER A 158 7.85 0.45 -19.27
N LYS A 159 9.05 0.99 -19.47
CA LYS A 159 9.41 1.65 -20.73
C LYS A 159 9.28 0.72 -21.93
N LYS A 160 9.62 -0.57 -21.76
CA LYS A 160 9.58 -1.56 -22.84
C LYS A 160 8.17 -2.08 -23.12
N SER A 161 7.26 -2.09 -22.16
CA SER A 161 5.89 -2.58 -22.36
C SER A 161 5.07 -1.72 -23.34
N GLN A 162 5.55 -0.52 -23.66
CA GLN A 162 4.96 0.39 -24.65
C GLN A 162 5.55 0.23 -26.06
N ASP A 163 6.58 -0.61 -26.23
CA ASP A 163 7.19 -0.87 -27.54
C ASP A 163 6.16 -1.59 -28.43
N PRO A 164 5.88 -1.06 -29.65
CA PRO A 164 5.00 -1.73 -30.61
C PRO A 164 5.44 -3.15 -31.01
N HIS A 165 6.71 -3.48 -30.82
CA HIS A 165 7.28 -4.78 -31.12
C HIS A 165 7.35 -5.71 -29.90
N SER A 166 6.88 -5.27 -28.73
CA SER A 166 6.85 -6.11 -27.52
C SER A 166 6.00 -7.38 -27.74
N PRO A 167 6.53 -8.57 -27.43
CA PRO A 167 5.76 -9.80 -27.48
C PRO A 167 4.61 -9.81 -26.46
N TYR A 168 4.68 -8.93 -25.46
CA TYR A 168 3.68 -8.80 -24.39
C TYR A 168 2.64 -7.71 -24.66
N LEU A 169 2.76 -6.92 -25.73
CA LEU A 169 1.90 -5.78 -26.01
C LEU A 169 0.40 -6.10 -25.97
N GLN A 170 0.00 -7.23 -26.56
CA GLN A 170 -1.42 -7.63 -26.59
C GLN A 170 -1.93 -8.02 -25.19
N MET A 171 -1.09 -8.72 -24.41
CA MET A 171 -1.40 -9.05 -23.02
C MET A 171 -1.56 -7.77 -22.18
N MET A 172 -0.62 -6.83 -22.31
CA MET A 172 -0.68 -5.56 -21.57
C MET A 172 -1.94 -4.75 -21.90
N LYS A 173 -2.31 -4.63 -23.18
CA LYS A 173 -3.55 -3.95 -23.56
C LYS A 173 -4.81 -4.56 -22.94
N LYS A 174 -4.88 -5.90 -22.87
CA LYS A 174 -6.00 -6.59 -22.21
C LYS A 174 -6.01 -6.32 -20.71
N ILE A 175 -4.84 -6.36 -20.05
CA ILE A 175 -4.71 -6.08 -18.63
C ILE A 175 -5.13 -4.63 -18.32
N ASP A 176 -4.67 -3.66 -19.09
CA ASP A 176 -5.00 -2.25 -18.90
C ASP A 176 -6.52 -2.01 -19.03
N ALA A 177 -7.15 -2.63 -20.03
CA ALA A 177 -8.60 -2.55 -20.21
C ALA A 177 -9.38 -3.19 -19.06
N ALA A 178 -8.93 -4.37 -18.59
CA ALA A 178 -9.53 -5.06 -17.46
C ALA A 178 -9.35 -4.27 -16.16
N SER A 179 -8.14 -3.77 -15.89
CA SER A 179 -7.82 -2.97 -14.70
C SER A 179 -8.65 -1.68 -14.65
N SER A 180 -8.76 -0.97 -15.78
CA SER A 180 -9.59 0.25 -15.88
C SER A 180 -11.05 -0.03 -15.50
N LYS A 181 -11.60 -1.15 -15.99
CA LYS A 181 -12.98 -1.57 -15.64
C LYS A 181 -13.09 -1.94 -14.15
N MET A 182 -12.08 -2.60 -13.60
CA MET A 182 -12.06 -2.97 -12.18
C MET A 182 -11.98 -1.74 -11.28
N VAL A 183 -11.16 -0.72 -11.64
CA VAL A 183 -11.09 0.56 -10.91
C VAL A 183 -12.44 1.27 -10.94
N GLN A 184 -13.14 1.32 -12.09
CA GLN A 184 -14.48 1.92 -12.18
C GLN A 184 -15.50 1.26 -11.26
N ASN A 185 -15.37 -0.05 -11.02
CA ASN A 185 -16.24 -0.83 -10.14
C ASN A 185 -15.64 -1.01 -8.71
N GLY A 186 -14.46 -0.47 -8.47
CA GLY A 186 -13.77 -0.55 -7.21
C GLY A 186 -14.50 0.13 -6.05
N CYS A 187 -14.02 -0.09 -4.85
CA CYS A 187 -14.57 0.56 -3.67
C CYS A 187 -14.19 2.07 -3.62
N SER A 188 -14.89 2.82 -2.78
CA SER A 188 -14.54 4.22 -2.56
C SER A 188 -13.34 4.37 -1.62
N PRO A 189 -12.57 5.46 -1.72
CA PRO A 189 -11.45 5.73 -0.78
C PRO A 189 -11.93 5.89 0.67
N GLU A 190 -13.17 6.35 0.88
CA GLU A 190 -13.77 6.48 2.22
C GLU A 190 -13.91 5.12 2.91
N LEU A 191 -14.15 4.04 2.16
CA LEU A 191 -14.21 2.70 2.73
C LEU A 191 -12.84 2.27 3.28
N VAL A 192 -11.76 2.59 2.57
CA VAL A 192 -10.38 2.34 3.04
C VAL A 192 -10.08 3.20 4.28
N ALA A 193 -10.44 4.49 4.24
CA ALA A 193 -10.27 5.39 5.39
C ALA A 193 -11.05 4.92 6.62
N SER A 194 -12.27 4.40 6.43
CA SER A 194 -13.08 3.83 7.51
C SER A 194 -12.43 2.59 8.14
N ALA A 195 -11.83 1.72 7.34
CA ALA A 195 -11.09 0.56 7.84
C ALA A 195 -9.84 0.99 8.65
N VAL A 196 -9.12 2.03 8.19
CA VAL A 196 -8.02 2.62 8.96
C VAL A 196 -8.53 3.17 10.28
N LEU A 197 -9.63 3.94 10.27
CA LEU A 197 -10.21 4.52 11.48
C LEU A 197 -10.65 3.44 12.46
N GLU A 198 -11.35 2.40 12.01
CA GLU A 198 -11.73 1.25 12.82
C GLU A 198 -10.50 0.61 13.48
N ALA A 199 -9.46 0.34 12.70
CA ALA A 199 -8.24 -0.28 13.20
C ALA A 199 -7.54 0.56 14.27
N VAL A 200 -7.42 1.88 14.09
CA VAL A 200 -6.69 2.75 15.03
C VAL A 200 -7.49 3.09 16.29
N THR A 201 -8.81 3.00 16.22
CA THR A 201 -9.70 3.24 17.39
C THR A 201 -10.03 1.96 18.15
N SER A 202 -9.73 0.78 17.62
CA SER A 202 -9.97 -0.50 18.29
C SER A 202 -9.00 -0.75 19.43
N ASN A 203 -9.52 -1.23 20.56
CA ASN A 203 -8.68 -1.69 21.67
C ASN A 203 -7.90 -2.96 21.31
N SER A 204 -8.42 -3.79 20.39
CA SER A 204 -7.80 -5.03 19.91
C SER A 204 -8.02 -5.17 18.41
N PRO A 205 -7.27 -4.41 17.57
CA PRO A 205 -7.43 -4.50 16.12
C PRO A 205 -6.97 -5.87 15.60
N ASN A 206 -7.60 -6.31 14.51
CA ASN A 206 -7.07 -7.43 13.75
C ASN A 206 -5.74 -7.02 13.09
N LEU A 207 -4.86 -7.99 12.85
CA LEU A 207 -3.63 -7.73 12.08
C LEU A 207 -3.95 -7.31 10.65
N ARG A 208 -5.04 -7.83 10.04
CA ARG A 208 -5.38 -7.60 8.62
C ARG A 208 -6.84 -7.22 8.44
N TYR A 209 -7.06 -6.24 7.56
CA TYR A 209 -8.37 -5.77 7.11
C TYR A 209 -8.43 -5.80 5.58
N LEU A 210 -9.19 -6.75 5.03
CA LEU A 210 -9.52 -6.76 3.60
C LEU A 210 -10.56 -5.67 3.32
N VAL A 211 -10.35 -4.85 2.28
CA VAL A 211 -11.24 -3.73 1.96
C VAL A 211 -11.66 -3.79 0.50
N GLY A 212 -12.88 -4.18 0.27
CA GLY A 212 -13.50 -4.32 -1.05
C GLY A 212 -13.97 -5.73 -1.35
N LYS A 213 -15.15 -5.85 -1.95
CA LYS A 213 -15.76 -7.16 -2.27
C LYS A 213 -14.95 -7.97 -3.27
N ASP A 214 -14.23 -7.29 -4.15
CA ASP A 214 -13.34 -7.88 -5.14
C ASP A 214 -12.17 -8.64 -4.46
N VAL A 215 -11.43 -7.96 -3.61
CA VAL A 215 -10.30 -8.56 -2.89
C VAL A 215 -10.74 -9.65 -1.92
N GLU A 216 -11.87 -9.47 -1.24
CA GLU A 216 -12.46 -10.50 -0.36
C GLU A 216 -12.74 -11.79 -1.16
N GLY A 217 -13.32 -11.65 -2.36
CA GLY A 217 -13.60 -12.76 -3.26
C GLY A 217 -12.33 -13.47 -3.74
N TRP A 218 -11.32 -12.73 -4.16
CA TRP A 218 -10.06 -13.30 -4.64
C TRP A 218 -9.25 -13.99 -3.53
N VAL A 219 -9.14 -13.37 -2.37
CA VAL A 219 -8.44 -13.98 -1.23
C VAL A 219 -9.17 -15.24 -0.75
N LYS A 220 -10.51 -15.24 -0.75
CA LYS A 220 -11.29 -16.44 -0.45
C LYS A 220 -11.03 -17.54 -1.49
N SER A 221 -11.04 -17.21 -2.78
CA SER A 221 -10.74 -18.16 -3.87
C SER A 221 -9.32 -18.72 -3.73
N LYS A 222 -8.32 -17.85 -3.50
CA LYS A 222 -6.92 -18.29 -3.30
C LYS A 222 -6.76 -19.27 -2.12
N LYS A 223 -7.54 -19.10 -1.05
CA LYS A 223 -7.52 -20.00 0.12
C LYS A 223 -8.24 -21.33 -0.10
N SER A 224 -9.24 -21.37 -0.97
CA SER A 224 -10.11 -22.54 -1.15
C SER A 224 -9.79 -23.37 -2.40
N MET A 225 -9.05 -22.81 -3.36
CA MET A 225 -8.65 -23.47 -4.60
C MET A 225 -7.22 -24.00 -4.50
N SER A 226 -6.91 -25.04 -5.27
CA SER A 226 -5.53 -25.41 -5.55
C SER A 226 -4.83 -24.32 -6.37
N ASP A 227 -3.50 -24.28 -6.36
CA ASP A 227 -2.74 -23.32 -7.16
C ASP A 227 -3.05 -23.41 -8.66
N ALA A 228 -3.29 -24.62 -9.19
CA ALA A 228 -3.68 -24.82 -10.58
C ALA A 228 -5.05 -24.22 -10.91
N GLU A 229 -6.05 -24.42 -10.06
CA GLU A 229 -7.40 -23.86 -10.23
C GLU A 229 -7.38 -22.33 -10.15
N PHE A 230 -6.66 -21.79 -9.15
CA PHE A 230 -6.52 -20.35 -9.00
C PHE A 230 -5.81 -19.73 -10.20
N HIS A 231 -4.72 -20.36 -10.69
CA HIS A 231 -4.02 -19.93 -11.90
C HIS A 231 -4.95 -19.89 -13.12
N GLN A 232 -5.76 -20.94 -13.33
CA GLN A 232 -6.72 -20.97 -14.44
C GLN A 232 -7.79 -19.88 -14.32
N MET A 233 -8.27 -19.61 -13.10
CA MET A 233 -9.23 -18.52 -12.84
C MET A 233 -8.63 -17.17 -13.22
N MET A 234 -7.41 -16.88 -12.76
CA MET A 234 -6.72 -15.63 -13.07
C MET A 234 -6.41 -15.48 -14.56
N ALA A 235 -5.97 -16.54 -15.23
CA ALA A 235 -5.68 -16.52 -16.66
C ALA A 235 -6.94 -16.29 -17.52
N LYS A 236 -8.10 -16.87 -17.14
CA LYS A 236 -9.38 -16.65 -17.83
C LYS A 236 -9.90 -15.22 -17.69
N GLY A 237 -9.61 -14.55 -16.56
CA GLY A 237 -9.98 -13.15 -16.35
C GLY A 237 -9.23 -12.17 -17.27
N LEU A 238 -8.21 -12.66 -18.00
CA LEU A 238 -7.37 -11.89 -18.93
C LEU A 238 -7.59 -12.30 -20.41
N SER A 239 -8.37 -13.34 -20.68
CA SER A 239 -8.75 -13.74 -22.04
C SER A 239 -10.02 -13.03 -22.49
#